data_a3df8e471f469355f25f4b122c87406b
#
_entry.id   a3df8e471f469355f25f4b122c87406b
#
_cell.length_a   1.000
_cell.length_b   1.000
_cell.length_c   1.000
_cell.angle_alpha   90.00
_cell.angle_beta   90.00
_cell.angle_gamma   90.00
#
_symmetry.space_group_name_H-M   'P 1'
#
loop_
_entity.id
_entity.type
_entity.pdbx_description
1 polymer ?
#
loop_
_entity_poly.entity_id
_entity_poly.type
_entity_poly.pdbx_seq_one_letter_code
_entity_poly.pdbx_strand_id
1 'polypeptide(L)'
;QEWDKTFTQSDKVTHSKVTFVNRFGITLAADLYVPKTANEDKLPAIAVCGPFGAVKEQSSGLYAQTLAERGFLTIAFDSSFTGESGGQPRSIASPDINTEDFSAAVDYLSARLDVDVERIGIVGICGWGGFVINAAANDTRIKATVASTMYDISRCTANGYFDAADNADARYKMRQELNTQRTEDYRTGTYPHTVMNPKPAEDAPQFMKDYYDYYKTERGYHPRSINSGLGWNKTSNLAFLNAPILAYSDEIRSAVLLVHGEKAHSRYFSEDAFKKLKGDNKELMIIPGAV
;
A
#
# COMPACT_ATOMS: atom_id res chain seq x y z
N GLN A 1 -6.08 -18.04 -18.18
CA GLN A 1 -6.90 -17.13 -17.38
C GLN A 1 -6.99 -15.80 -18.14
N GLU A 2 -8.17 -15.20 -18.20
CA GLU A 2 -8.36 -13.89 -18.85
C GLU A 2 -7.55 -12.81 -18.11
N TRP A 3 -6.95 -11.88 -18.88
CA TRP A 3 -6.20 -10.77 -18.32
C TRP A 3 -7.15 -9.68 -17.83
N ASP A 4 -7.33 -9.59 -16.51
CA ASP A 4 -8.30 -8.71 -15.85
C ASP A 4 -7.68 -7.43 -15.26
N LYS A 5 -6.48 -7.06 -15.74
CA LYS A 5 -5.72 -5.93 -15.18
C LYS A 5 -5.92 -4.66 -15.99
N THR A 6 -5.72 -3.52 -15.34
CA THR A 6 -5.88 -2.18 -15.93
C THR A 6 -4.71 -1.74 -16.80
N PHE A 7 -3.77 -2.65 -17.07
CA PHE A 7 -2.58 -2.43 -17.89
C PHE A 7 -2.32 -3.59 -18.84
N THR A 8 -1.58 -3.33 -19.91
CA THR A 8 -1.27 -4.34 -20.94
C THR A 8 -0.31 -5.40 -20.39
N GLN A 9 -0.58 -6.65 -20.71
CA GLN A 9 0.30 -7.77 -20.37
C GLN A 9 1.62 -7.68 -21.16
N SER A 10 2.73 -7.84 -20.44
CA SER A 10 4.06 -7.88 -21.04
C SER A 10 4.36 -9.28 -21.62
N ASP A 11 4.99 -9.31 -22.78
CA ASP A 11 5.51 -10.52 -23.40
C ASP A 11 6.89 -10.95 -22.85
N LYS A 12 7.55 -10.10 -22.05
CA LYS A 12 8.89 -10.34 -21.48
C LYS A 12 8.86 -11.11 -20.16
N VAL A 13 7.70 -11.25 -19.54
CA VAL A 13 7.53 -11.91 -18.25
C VAL A 13 6.50 -13.03 -18.31
N THR A 14 6.63 -14.00 -17.43
CA THR A 14 5.55 -14.96 -17.14
C THR A 14 4.72 -14.45 -15.97
N HIS A 15 3.43 -14.71 -15.99
CA HIS A 15 2.49 -14.34 -14.95
C HIS A 15 1.75 -15.56 -14.42
N SER A 16 1.57 -15.63 -13.10
CA SER A 16 0.71 -16.61 -12.45
C SER A 16 0.12 -16.07 -11.16
N LYS A 17 -1.06 -16.54 -10.78
CA LYS A 17 -1.64 -16.26 -9.46
C LYS A 17 -1.03 -17.19 -8.42
N VAL A 18 -0.71 -16.64 -7.25
CA VAL A 18 -0.19 -17.37 -6.10
C VAL A 18 -0.90 -16.93 -4.83
N THR A 19 -0.80 -17.75 -3.79
CA THR A 19 -1.32 -17.42 -2.46
C THR A 19 -0.30 -17.74 -1.39
N PHE A 20 -0.33 -17.01 -0.29
CA PHE A 20 0.45 -17.28 0.91
C PHE A 20 -0.33 -16.82 2.15
N VAL A 21 0.09 -17.21 3.33
CA VAL A 21 -0.65 -16.96 4.57
C VAL A 21 0.19 -16.09 5.49
N ASN A 22 -0.41 -15.04 6.05
CA ASN A 22 0.25 -14.23 7.06
C ASN A 22 0.19 -14.88 8.46
N ARG A 23 0.92 -14.34 9.43
CA ARG A 23 0.96 -14.91 10.79
C ARG A 23 -0.38 -14.87 11.55
N PHE A 24 -1.37 -14.14 11.04
CA PHE A 24 -2.74 -14.13 11.56
C PHE A 24 -3.64 -15.20 10.91
N GLY A 25 -3.10 -16.05 10.04
CA GLY A 25 -3.85 -17.08 9.33
C GLY A 25 -4.70 -16.56 8.17
N ILE A 26 -4.46 -15.32 7.73
CA ILE A 26 -5.18 -14.73 6.58
C ILE A 26 -4.45 -15.12 5.30
N THR A 27 -5.17 -15.75 4.37
CA THR A 27 -4.64 -16.05 3.03
C THR A 27 -4.61 -14.80 2.19
N LEU A 28 -3.44 -14.47 1.66
CA LEU A 28 -3.21 -13.35 0.74
C LEU A 28 -3.14 -13.88 -0.70
N ALA A 29 -3.76 -13.16 -1.62
CA ALA A 29 -3.71 -13.44 -3.06
C ALA A 29 -2.74 -12.46 -3.73
N ALA A 30 -1.89 -12.99 -4.62
CA ALA A 30 -0.91 -12.21 -5.35
C ALA A 30 -0.79 -12.64 -6.81
N ASP A 31 -0.30 -11.72 -7.62
CA ASP A 31 0.18 -11.98 -8.98
C ASP A 31 1.71 -12.06 -8.96
N LEU A 32 2.25 -13.19 -9.39
CA LEU A 32 3.68 -13.45 -9.53
C LEU A 32 4.10 -13.15 -10.98
N TYR A 33 5.16 -12.34 -11.12
CA TYR A 33 5.81 -12.04 -12.40
C TYR A 33 7.27 -12.50 -12.37
N VAL A 34 7.65 -13.31 -13.36
CA VAL A 34 9.02 -13.83 -13.46
C VAL A 34 9.59 -13.47 -14.84
N PRO A 35 10.81 -12.90 -14.93
CA PRO A 35 11.47 -12.64 -16.21
C PRO A 35 11.58 -13.92 -17.06
N LYS A 36 11.24 -13.86 -18.34
CA LYS A 36 11.43 -15.02 -19.26
C LYS A 36 12.89 -15.28 -19.56
N THR A 37 13.72 -14.26 -19.50
CA THR A 37 15.17 -14.34 -19.69
C THR A 37 15.86 -14.01 -18.39
N ALA A 38 16.07 -15.02 -17.55
CA ALA A 38 16.87 -14.88 -16.34
C ALA A 38 18.32 -15.29 -16.63
N ASN A 39 19.27 -14.45 -16.24
CA ASN A 39 20.70 -14.72 -16.39
C ASN A 39 21.33 -15.30 -15.11
N GLU A 40 20.54 -15.49 -14.08
CA GLU A 40 20.96 -15.95 -12.75
C GLU A 40 20.06 -17.10 -12.29
N ASP A 41 20.62 -18.07 -11.57
CA ASP A 41 19.88 -19.19 -10.98
C ASP A 41 18.93 -18.74 -9.86
N LYS A 42 19.31 -17.65 -9.16
CA LYS A 42 18.51 -17.01 -8.12
C LYS A 42 18.36 -15.53 -8.40
N LEU A 43 17.12 -15.05 -8.45
CA LEU A 43 16.79 -13.68 -8.77
C LEU A 43 16.63 -12.81 -7.53
N PRO A 44 16.97 -11.51 -7.61
CA PRO A 44 16.50 -10.55 -6.64
C PRO A 44 14.97 -10.48 -6.72
N ALA A 45 14.32 -10.31 -5.59
CA ALA A 45 12.86 -10.35 -5.53
C ALA A 45 12.25 -9.11 -4.87
N ILE A 46 11.06 -8.70 -5.32
CA ILE A 46 10.37 -7.52 -4.82
C ILE A 46 8.89 -7.84 -4.59
N ALA A 47 8.37 -7.50 -3.41
CA ALA A 47 6.94 -7.48 -3.13
C ALA A 47 6.39 -6.06 -3.24
N VAL A 48 5.25 -5.91 -3.93
CA VAL A 48 4.62 -4.62 -4.23
C VAL A 48 3.19 -4.60 -3.73
N CYS A 49 2.77 -3.53 -3.06
CA CYS A 49 1.38 -3.29 -2.66
C CYS A 49 1.01 -1.81 -2.72
N GLY A 50 -0.27 -1.53 -2.87
CA GLY A 50 -0.85 -0.19 -2.91
C GLY A 50 -1.38 0.22 -4.28
N PRO A 51 -1.95 1.39 -4.40
CA PRO A 51 -2.32 2.38 -3.37
C PRO A 51 -3.32 1.89 -2.32
N PHE A 52 -3.55 2.73 -1.29
CA PHE A 52 -4.53 2.48 -0.24
C PHE A 52 -5.94 2.37 -0.85
N GLY A 53 -6.53 1.16 -0.77
CA GLY A 53 -7.82 0.86 -1.39
C GLY A 53 -7.78 0.39 -2.85
N ALA A 54 -6.59 0.27 -3.44
CA ALA A 54 -6.40 -0.37 -4.74
C ALA A 54 -6.20 -1.89 -4.61
N VAL A 55 -6.20 -2.57 -5.73
CA VAL A 55 -5.93 -4.01 -5.85
C VAL A 55 -4.73 -4.28 -6.77
N LYS A 56 -4.20 -5.49 -6.70
CA LYS A 56 -3.02 -5.93 -7.47
C LYS A 56 -3.20 -5.85 -9.00
N GLU A 57 -4.44 -5.78 -9.46
CA GLU A 57 -4.78 -5.61 -10.88
C GLU A 57 -4.62 -4.17 -11.38
N GLN A 58 -4.32 -3.23 -10.48
CA GLN A 58 -4.11 -1.81 -10.78
C GLN A 58 -2.61 -1.44 -10.72
N SER A 59 -2.25 -0.29 -10.20
CA SER A 59 -0.87 0.23 -10.27
C SER A 59 0.19 -0.67 -9.63
N SER A 60 -0.09 -1.38 -8.53
CA SER A 60 0.89 -2.28 -7.94
C SER A 60 1.29 -3.43 -8.87
N GLY A 61 0.34 -3.97 -9.64
CA GLY A 61 0.63 -4.96 -10.67
C GLY A 61 1.46 -4.42 -11.83
N LEU A 62 1.19 -3.19 -12.26
CA LEU A 62 2.01 -2.50 -13.26
C LEU A 62 3.45 -2.28 -12.77
N TYR A 63 3.63 -1.84 -11.54
CA TYR A 63 4.96 -1.74 -10.92
C TYR A 63 5.67 -3.08 -10.88
N ALA A 64 4.99 -4.13 -10.42
CA ALA A 64 5.57 -5.47 -10.33
C ALA A 64 5.97 -6.01 -11.71
N GLN A 65 5.10 -5.89 -12.72
CA GLN A 65 5.41 -6.30 -14.09
C GLN A 65 6.60 -5.53 -14.66
N THR A 66 6.63 -4.21 -14.49
CA THR A 66 7.72 -3.36 -15.01
C THR A 66 9.06 -3.65 -14.35
N LEU A 67 9.06 -3.96 -13.04
CA LEU A 67 10.27 -4.39 -12.34
C LEU A 67 10.71 -5.79 -12.78
N ALA A 68 9.77 -6.69 -13.07
CA ALA A 68 10.10 -8.01 -13.60
C ALA A 68 10.73 -7.94 -14.98
N GLU A 69 10.31 -7.01 -15.85
CA GLU A 69 10.96 -6.75 -17.14
C GLU A 69 12.44 -6.31 -17.00
N ARG A 70 12.81 -5.83 -15.81
CA ARG A 70 14.18 -5.38 -15.46
C ARG A 70 15.00 -6.41 -14.72
N GLY A 71 14.49 -7.65 -14.60
CA GLY A 71 15.22 -8.78 -14.07
C GLY A 71 14.91 -9.18 -12.63
N PHE A 72 13.90 -8.57 -11.99
CA PHE A 72 13.47 -8.97 -10.67
C PHE A 72 12.37 -10.06 -10.76
N LEU A 73 12.35 -10.99 -9.82
CA LEU A 73 11.15 -11.78 -9.55
C LEU A 73 10.22 -10.94 -8.67
N THR A 74 8.99 -10.70 -9.08
CA THR A 74 8.12 -9.80 -8.35
C THR A 74 6.76 -10.40 -8.02
N ILE A 75 6.18 -9.97 -6.92
CA ILE A 75 4.76 -10.20 -6.60
C ILE A 75 4.05 -8.86 -6.35
N ALA A 76 2.82 -8.73 -6.87
CA ALA A 76 1.87 -7.72 -6.43
C ALA A 76 0.76 -8.43 -5.67
N PHE A 77 0.48 -8.01 -4.44
CA PHE A 77 -0.51 -8.70 -3.60
C PHE A 77 -1.64 -7.76 -3.17
N ASP A 78 -2.83 -8.35 -2.96
CA ASP A 78 -3.90 -7.68 -2.24
C ASP A 78 -3.64 -7.79 -0.74
N SER A 79 -3.79 -6.69 -0.03
CA SER A 79 -3.67 -6.71 1.43
C SER A 79 -4.79 -7.50 2.08
N SER A 80 -4.59 -7.95 3.31
CA SER A 80 -5.65 -8.58 4.13
C SER A 80 -6.94 -7.78 4.06
N PHE A 81 -8.07 -8.45 4.01
CA PHE A 81 -9.45 -7.92 3.96
C PHE A 81 -9.86 -7.27 2.64
N THR A 82 -9.00 -7.26 1.61
CA THR A 82 -9.27 -6.58 0.34
C THR A 82 -9.07 -7.49 -0.88
N GLY A 83 -9.63 -7.10 -2.01
CA GLY A 83 -9.45 -7.81 -3.27
C GLY A 83 -9.79 -9.30 -3.19
N GLU A 84 -8.88 -10.15 -3.68
CA GLU A 84 -8.99 -11.61 -3.61
C GLU A 84 -8.38 -12.19 -2.31
N SER A 85 -7.73 -11.38 -1.47
CA SER A 85 -7.21 -11.81 -0.17
C SER A 85 -8.32 -12.06 0.82
N GLY A 86 -8.06 -12.92 1.81
CA GLY A 86 -8.99 -13.28 2.86
C GLY A 86 -9.15 -12.21 3.94
N GLY A 87 -9.79 -12.62 5.03
CA GLY A 87 -10.07 -11.80 6.21
C GLY A 87 -11.51 -11.27 6.27
N GLN A 88 -12.04 -11.22 7.49
CA GLN A 88 -13.41 -10.74 7.78
C GLN A 88 -13.38 -9.83 9.01
N PRO A 89 -14.28 -8.81 9.05
CA PRO A 89 -15.13 -8.33 7.93
C PRO A 89 -14.29 -7.76 6.78
N ARG A 90 -14.91 -7.65 5.61
CA ARG A 90 -14.22 -7.14 4.40
C ARG A 90 -13.97 -5.64 4.49
N SER A 91 -13.03 -5.17 3.68
CA SER A 91 -12.71 -3.75 3.52
C SER A 91 -12.23 -3.08 4.81
N ILE A 92 -11.48 -3.81 5.62
CA ILE A 92 -10.78 -3.28 6.79
C ILE A 92 -9.36 -2.88 6.41
N ALA A 93 -8.89 -1.78 6.99
CA ALA A 93 -7.48 -1.43 7.05
C ALA A 93 -7.01 -1.51 8.50
N SER A 94 -5.83 -2.07 8.73
CA SER A 94 -5.22 -2.21 10.05
C SER A 94 -3.72 -1.92 9.95
N PRO A 95 -3.18 -0.98 10.73
CA PRO A 95 -1.75 -0.64 10.68
C PRO A 95 -0.84 -1.83 10.99
N ASP A 96 -1.23 -2.71 11.91
CA ASP A 96 -0.46 -3.90 12.29
C ASP A 96 -0.56 -4.99 11.21
N ILE A 97 -1.78 -5.40 10.86
CA ILE A 97 -1.99 -6.51 9.91
C ILE A 97 -1.49 -6.16 8.51
N ASN A 98 -1.70 -4.93 8.05
CA ASN A 98 -1.24 -4.52 6.73
C ASN A 98 0.29 -4.32 6.66
N THR A 99 0.94 -3.98 7.76
CA THR A 99 2.40 -4.06 7.87
C THR A 99 2.89 -5.51 7.80
N GLU A 100 2.25 -6.42 8.54
CA GLU A 100 2.53 -7.85 8.54
C GLU A 100 2.37 -8.49 7.17
N ASP A 101 1.42 -8.03 6.34
CA ASP A 101 1.23 -8.55 4.99
C ASP A 101 2.51 -8.45 4.13
N PHE A 102 3.35 -7.44 4.34
CA PHE A 102 4.68 -7.37 3.69
C PHE A 102 5.64 -8.42 4.23
N SER A 103 5.66 -8.68 5.53
CA SER A 103 6.49 -9.73 6.09
C SER A 103 6.06 -11.12 5.62
N ALA A 104 4.76 -11.36 5.49
CA ALA A 104 4.24 -12.59 4.86
C ALA A 104 4.64 -12.73 3.39
N ALA A 105 4.68 -11.64 2.64
CA ALA A 105 5.20 -11.63 1.28
C ALA A 105 6.70 -11.97 1.25
N VAL A 106 7.48 -11.47 2.20
CA VAL A 106 8.91 -11.82 2.36
C VAL A 106 9.07 -13.29 2.75
N ASP A 107 8.21 -13.85 3.59
CA ASP A 107 8.19 -15.29 3.91
C ASP A 107 8.01 -16.12 2.62
N TYR A 108 7.01 -15.76 1.81
CA TYR A 108 6.76 -16.44 0.54
C TYR A 108 7.96 -16.37 -0.41
N LEU A 109 8.54 -15.18 -0.58
CA LEU A 109 9.70 -14.99 -1.47
C LEU A 109 10.92 -15.73 -0.94
N SER A 110 11.17 -15.72 0.37
CA SER A 110 12.32 -16.39 1.01
C SER A 110 12.24 -17.91 0.92
N ALA A 111 11.05 -18.48 0.84
CA ALA A 111 10.84 -19.92 0.71
C ALA A 111 11.03 -20.44 -0.72
N ARG A 112 11.16 -19.56 -1.72
CA ARG A 112 11.34 -19.95 -3.11
C ARG A 112 12.80 -20.31 -3.42
N LEU A 113 13.00 -21.34 -4.23
CA LEU A 113 14.34 -21.81 -4.61
C LEU A 113 15.01 -20.90 -5.64
N ASP A 114 14.22 -20.16 -6.43
CA ASP A 114 14.64 -19.24 -7.48
C ASP A 114 14.83 -17.79 -7.00
N VAL A 115 14.76 -17.55 -5.68
CA VAL A 115 14.96 -16.22 -5.06
C VAL A 115 16.27 -16.19 -4.29
N ASP A 116 17.03 -15.09 -4.45
CA ASP A 116 18.17 -14.77 -3.61
C ASP A 116 17.67 -14.04 -2.36
N VAL A 117 17.70 -14.71 -1.22
CA VAL A 117 17.21 -14.19 0.07
C VAL A 117 17.97 -12.96 0.58
N GLU A 118 19.21 -12.75 0.08
CA GLU A 118 19.99 -11.56 0.41
C GLU A 118 19.67 -10.36 -0.48
N ARG A 119 18.74 -10.52 -1.44
CA ARG A 119 18.33 -9.47 -2.37
C ARG A 119 16.79 -9.35 -2.45
N ILE A 120 16.13 -9.29 -1.28
CA ILE A 120 14.68 -9.08 -1.20
C ILE A 120 14.38 -7.62 -0.85
N GLY A 121 13.55 -6.98 -1.66
CA GLY A 121 13.05 -5.63 -1.46
C GLY A 121 11.53 -5.56 -1.41
N ILE A 122 11.02 -4.42 -0.97
CA ILE A 122 9.58 -4.12 -0.95
C ILE A 122 9.30 -2.74 -1.54
N VAL A 123 8.15 -2.61 -2.18
CA VAL A 123 7.65 -1.34 -2.73
C VAL A 123 6.24 -1.09 -2.23
N GLY A 124 6.03 0.07 -1.62
CA GLY A 124 4.70 0.55 -1.22
C GLY A 124 4.32 1.82 -1.95
N ILE A 125 3.09 1.86 -2.46
CA ILE A 125 2.58 2.98 -3.24
C ILE A 125 1.53 3.72 -2.41
N CYS A 126 1.57 5.05 -2.37
CA CYS A 126 0.61 5.91 -1.68
C CYS A 126 0.52 5.54 -0.18
N GLY A 127 -0.65 5.17 0.34
CA GLY A 127 -0.80 4.76 1.74
C GLY A 127 0.06 3.56 2.15
N TRP A 128 0.32 2.63 1.22
CA TRP A 128 1.26 1.52 1.47
C TRP A 128 2.72 1.97 1.54
N GLY A 129 3.04 3.18 1.12
CA GLY A 129 4.35 3.79 1.34
C GLY A 129 4.69 3.95 2.83
N GLY A 130 3.74 4.33 3.67
CA GLY A 130 3.90 4.34 5.12
C GLY A 130 4.09 2.93 5.72
N PHE A 131 3.32 1.96 5.23
CA PHE A 131 3.43 0.57 5.69
C PHE A 131 4.75 -0.10 5.31
N VAL A 132 5.33 0.17 4.12
CA VAL A 132 6.66 -0.39 3.79
C VAL A 132 7.75 0.19 4.69
N ILE A 133 7.66 1.46 5.08
CA ILE A 133 8.58 2.04 6.05
C ILE A 133 8.45 1.35 7.42
N ASN A 134 7.22 1.12 7.88
CA ASN A 134 6.97 0.38 9.12
C ASN A 134 7.46 -1.07 9.03
N ALA A 135 7.23 -1.75 7.90
CA ALA A 135 7.71 -3.11 7.67
C ALA A 135 9.24 -3.18 7.66
N ALA A 136 9.92 -2.23 7.00
CA ALA A 136 11.38 -2.16 6.97
C ALA A 136 11.99 -1.92 8.36
N ALA A 137 11.30 -1.19 9.25
CA ALA A 137 11.73 -1.00 10.63
C ALA A 137 11.59 -2.28 11.48
N ASN A 138 10.69 -3.18 11.09
CA ASN A 138 10.36 -4.39 11.85
C ASN A 138 10.99 -5.67 11.29
N ASP A 139 11.16 -5.79 9.98
CA ASP A 139 11.64 -7.00 9.30
C ASP A 139 13.04 -6.79 8.72
N THR A 140 14.04 -7.36 9.39
CA THR A 140 15.46 -7.23 9.02
C THR A 140 15.87 -8.01 7.76
N ARG A 141 15.00 -8.85 7.22
CA ARG A 141 15.21 -9.58 5.95
C ARG A 141 15.02 -8.67 4.74
N ILE A 142 14.34 -7.53 4.91
CA ILE A 142 14.12 -6.54 3.86
C ILE A 142 15.42 -5.76 3.66
N LYS A 143 16.02 -5.89 2.46
CA LYS A 143 17.33 -5.28 2.12
C LYS A 143 17.19 -3.91 1.47
N ALA A 144 16.06 -3.65 0.81
CA ALA A 144 15.76 -2.36 0.19
C ALA A 144 14.26 -2.07 0.23
N THR A 145 13.92 -0.82 0.45
CA THR A 145 12.52 -0.37 0.53
C THR A 145 12.33 0.86 -0.35
N VAL A 146 11.26 0.84 -1.16
CA VAL A 146 10.83 2.01 -1.93
C VAL A 146 9.43 2.42 -1.50
N ALA A 147 9.27 3.67 -1.09
CA ALA A 147 7.98 4.29 -0.85
C ALA A 147 7.70 5.32 -1.95
N SER A 148 6.77 4.99 -2.83
CA SER A 148 6.38 5.82 -3.97
C SER A 148 5.15 6.65 -3.63
N THR A 149 5.23 7.97 -3.77
CA THR A 149 4.13 8.91 -3.50
C THR A 149 3.45 8.64 -2.14
N MET A 150 4.27 8.38 -1.11
CA MET A 150 3.81 7.87 0.16
C MET A 150 2.84 8.79 0.90
N TYR A 151 1.96 8.15 1.68
CA TYR A 151 1.21 8.75 2.77
C TYR A 151 1.59 8.09 4.10
N ASP A 152 1.68 8.88 5.13
CA ASP A 152 1.51 8.40 6.50
C ASP A 152 0.01 8.39 6.80
N ILE A 153 -0.64 7.23 6.61
CA ILE A 153 -2.09 7.10 6.79
C ILE A 153 -2.51 7.35 8.25
N SER A 154 -1.67 7.00 9.21
CA SER A 154 -1.94 7.29 10.63
C SER A 154 -1.99 8.79 10.89
N ARG A 155 -0.99 9.53 10.41
CA ARG A 155 -0.94 10.99 10.50
C ARG A 155 -2.10 11.64 9.75
N CYS A 156 -2.35 11.20 8.52
CA CYS A 156 -3.43 11.74 7.69
C CYS A 156 -4.81 11.54 8.36
N THR A 157 -5.04 10.36 8.94
CA THR A 157 -6.28 10.06 9.66
C THR A 157 -6.42 10.88 10.94
N ALA A 158 -5.35 11.00 11.72
CA ALA A 158 -5.37 11.66 13.02
C ALA A 158 -5.39 13.19 12.93
N ASN A 159 -4.74 13.77 11.92
CA ASN A 159 -4.45 15.20 11.84
C ASN A 159 -5.07 15.88 10.61
N GLY A 160 -5.61 15.11 9.65
CA GLY A 160 -6.03 15.63 8.35
C GLY A 160 -4.85 16.03 7.44
N TYR A 161 -5.16 16.49 6.23
CA TYR A 161 -4.16 17.01 5.32
C TYR A 161 -3.48 18.26 5.90
N PHE A 162 -2.15 18.32 5.77
CA PHE A 162 -1.31 19.42 6.27
C PHE A 162 -1.44 19.66 7.79
N ASP A 163 -1.84 18.60 8.52
CA ASP A 163 -2.09 18.66 9.97
C ASP A 163 -3.15 19.70 10.39
N ALA A 164 -4.06 20.05 9.48
CA ALA A 164 -5.07 21.09 9.69
C ALA A 164 -6.05 20.81 10.85
N ALA A 165 -6.20 19.55 11.24
CA ALA A 165 -7.03 19.09 12.36
C ALA A 165 -6.21 18.45 13.50
N ASP A 166 -4.91 18.80 13.63
CA ASP A 166 -4.06 18.25 14.69
C ASP A 166 -4.36 18.90 16.04
N ASN A 167 -5.43 18.43 16.66
CA ASN A 167 -5.76 18.78 18.03
C ASN A 167 -6.50 17.65 18.74
N ALA A 168 -6.41 17.61 20.07
CA ALA A 168 -6.94 16.56 20.91
C ALA A 168 -8.48 16.49 20.84
N ASP A 169 -9.16 17.62 20.75
CA ASP A 169 -10.63 17.66 20.74
C ASP A 169 -11.19 17.11 19.43
N ALA A 170 -10.57 17.43 18.28
CA ALA A 170 -10.94 16.87 17.00
C ALA A 170 -10.78 15.34 16.97
N ARG A 171 -9.67 14.83 17.49
CA ARG A 171 -9.45 13.38 17.59
C ARG A 171 -10.39 12.72 18.58
N TYR A 172 -10.69 13.36 19.69
CA TYR A 172 -11.65 12.84 20.68
C TYR A 172 -13.06 12.73 20.07
N LYS A 173 -13.52 13.76 19.37
CA LYS A 173 -14.79 13.74 18.65
C LYS A 173 -14.85 12.60 17.61
N MET A 174 -13.80 12.45 16.82
CA MET A 174 -13.70 11.33 15.87
C MET A 174 -13.80 9.97 16.56
N ARG A 175 -13.12 9.79 17.70
CA ARG A 175 -13.23 8.55 18.50
C ARG A 175 -14.65 8.32 19.01
N GLN A 176 -15.35 9.35 19.47
CA GLN A 176 -16.75 9.22 19.89
C GLN A 176 -17.65 8.74 18.76
N GLU A 177 -17.55 9.35 17.58
CA GLU A 177 -18.32 8.97 16.40
C GLU A 177 -18.03 7.52 15.97
N LEU A 178 -16.75 7.13 15.90
CA LEU A 178 -16.34 5.79 15.53
C LEU A 178 -16.74 4.74 16.59
N ASN A 179 -16.68 5.06 17.87
CA ASN A 179 -17.13 4.15 18.93
C ASN A 179 -18.66 3.98 18.94
N THR A 180 -19.42 5.01 18.61
CA THR A 180 -20.87 4.90 18.37
C THR A 180 -21.16 3.95 17.20
N GLN A 181 -20.45 4.12 16.08
CA GLN A 181 -20.55 3.21 14.94
C GLN A 181 -20.18 1.77 15.31
N ARG A 182 -19.12 1.58 16.08
CA ARG A 182 -18.69 0.25 16.55
C ARG A 182 -19.79 -0.45 17.36
N THR A 183 -20.51 0.28 18.22
CA THR A 183 -21.64 -0.26 18.99
C THR A 183 -22.76 -0.70 18.05
N GLU A 184 -23.04 0.09 17.01
CA GLU A 184 -24.08 -0.24 16.04
C GLU A 184 -23.68 -1.45 15.17
N ASP A 185 -22.44 -1.52 14.73
CA ASP A 185 -21.89 -2.68 14.01
C ASP A 185 -22.06 -3.98 14.81
N TYR A 186 -21.79 -3.92 16.12
CA TYR A 186 -21.97 -5.07 17.00
C TYR A 186 -23.45 -5.49 17.14
N ARG A 187 -24.37 -4.51 17.23
CA ARG A 187 -25.80 -4.80 17.34
C ARG A 187 -26.40 -5.41 16.09
N THR A 188 -25.99 -4.92 14.94
CA THR A 188 -26.61 -5.24 13.65
C THR A 188 -25.90 -6.33 12.88
N GLY A 189 -24.62 -6.57 13.21
CA GLY A 189 -23.74 -7.44 12.40
C GLY A 189 -23.44 -6.87 11.00
N THR A 190 -23.69 -5.57 10.82
CA THR A 190 -23.43 -4.87 9.54
C THR A 190 -22.27 -3.90 9.69
N TYR A 191 -21.55 -3.67 8.61
CA TYR A 191 -20.33 -2.86 8.59
C TYR A 191 -20.42 -1.82 7.48
N PRO A 192 -20.96 -0.62 7.77
CA PRO A 192 -21.08 0.43 6.78
C PRO A 192 -19.71 0.95 6.35
N HIS A 193 -19.63 1.36 5.07
CA HIS A 193 -18.42 1.83 4.45
C HIS A 193 -18.35 3.35 4.36
N THR A 194 -17.15 3.88 4.29
CA THR A 194 -16.89 5.26 3.87
C THR A 194 -17.18 5.40 2.38
N VAL A 195 -17.31 6.62 1.89
CA VAL A 195 -17.41 6.88 0.45
C VAL A 195 -15.99 7.24 -0.07
N MET A 196 -15.50 6.46 -1.04
CA MET A 196 -14.21 6.69 -1.66
C MET A 196 -14.38 7.29 -3.06
N ASN A 197 -13.58 8.31 -3.34
CA ASN A 197 -13.53 9.01 -4.63
C ASN A 197 -14.94 9.36 -5.16
N PRO A 198 -15.76 10.10 -4.41
CA PRO A 198 -17.04 10.57 -4.90
C PRO A 198 -16.83 11.51 -6.11
N LYS A 199 -17.87 11.67 -6.95
CA LYS A 199 -17.81 12.62 -8.05
C LYS A 199 -17.43 14.01 -7.50
N PRO A 200 -16.30 14.59 -7.92
CA PRO A 200 -15.83 15.85 -7.36
C PRO A 200 -16.71 17.02 -7.83
N ALA A 201 -16.82 18.03 -6.98
CA ALA A 201 -17.42 19.32 -7.37
C ALA A 201 -16.50 20.00 -8.40
N GLU A 202 -17.06 20.98 -9.14
CA GLU A 202 -16.31 21.69 -10.19
C GLU A 202 -15.08 22.42 -9.64
N ASP A 203 -15.20 23.01 -8.45
CA ASP A 203 -14.16 23.72 -7.72
C ASP A 203 -13.31 22.85 -6.80
N ALA A 204 -13.50 21.52 -6.83
CA ALA A 204 -12.72 20.58 -6.01
C ALA A 204 -11.22 20.62 -6.39
N PRO A 205 -10.31 20.37 -5.42
CA PRO A 205 -8.89 20.25 -5.68
C PRO A 205 -8.56 19.25 -6.80
N GLN A 206 -7.54 19.55 -7.61
CA GLN A 206 -7.22 18.74 -8.79
C GLN A 206 -6.97 17.27 -8.46
N PHE A 207 -6.27 16.96 -7.36
CA PHE A 207 -6.00 15.58 -6.97
C PHE A 207 -7.27 14.75 -6.73
N MET A 208 -8.36 15.36 -6.26
CA MET A 208 -9.64 14.65 -6.10
C MET A 208 -10.27 14.31 -7.45
N LYS A 209 -10.12 15.20 -8.44
CA LYS A 209 -10.56 14.96 -9.82
C LYS A 209 -9.74 13.83 -10.46
N ASP A 210 -8.42 13.82 -10.24
CA ASP A 210 -7.50 12.82 -10.77
C ASP A 210 -7.78 11.44 -10.17
N TYR A 211 -8.07 11.34 -8.86
CA TYR A 211 -8.47 10.09 -8.21
C TYR A 211 -9.80 9.57 -8.75
N TYR A 212 -10.78 10.44 -8.92
CA TYR A 212 -12.06 10.05 -9.51
C TYR A 212 -11.86 9.56 -10.96
N ASP A 213 -11.11 10.29 -11.77
CA ASP A 213 -10.83 9.94 -13.16
C ASP A 213 -10.13 8.57 -13.25
N TYR A 214 -9.16 8.30 -12.40
CA TYR A 214 -8.49 7.00 -12.40
C TYR A 214 -9.42 5.88 -11.91
N TYR A 215 -9.99 6.00 -10.72
CA TYR A 215 -10.67 4.87 -10.08
C TYR A 215 -12.11 4.64 -10.52
N LYS A 216 -12.79 5.66 -11.04
CA LYS A 216 -14.23 5.60 -11.36
C LYS A 216 -14.52 5.61 -12.87
N THR A 217 -13.49 5.63 -13.72
CA THR A 217 -13.60 5.54 -15.17
C THR A 217 -12.85 4.32 -15.70
N GLU A 218 -13.00 4.04 -16.99
CA GLU A 218 -12.30 2.92 -17.67
C GLU A 218 -10.77 2.99 -17.58
N ARG A 219 -10.22 4.16 -17.21
CA ARG A 219 -8.78 4.37 -17.09
C ARG A 219 -8.12 3.43 -16.08
N GLY A 220 -8.76 3.19 -14.95
CA GLY A 220 -8.19 2.36 -13.88
C GLY A 220 -9.23 1.69 -12.98
N TYR A 221 -10.52 1.71 -13.37
CA TYR A 221 -11.58 1.03 -12.64
C TYR A 221 -11.30 -0.47 -12.53
N HIS A 222 -11.48 -1.01 -11.34
CA HIS A 222 -11.48 -2.45 -11.12
C HIS A 222 -12.56 -2.84 -10.10
N PRO A 223 -13.40 -3.87 -10.38
CA PRO A 223 -14.58 -4.18 -9.55
C PRO A 223 -14.22 -4.62 -8.12
N ARG A 224 -13.02 -5.16 -7.88
CA ARG A 224 -12.56 -5.57 -6.54
C ARG A 224 -11.89 -4.42 -5.76
N SER A 225 -11.60 -3.29 -6.41
CA SER A 225 -10.96 -2.15 -5.76
C SER A 225 -11.92 -1.38 -4.86
N ILE A 226 -11.55 -1.15 -3.62
CA ILE A 226 -12.28 -0.29 -2.67
C ILE A 226 -12.42 1.13 -3.23
N ASN A 227 -11.36 1.64 -3.89
CA ASN A 227 -11.37 2.98 -4.48
C ASN A 227 -12.30 3.10 -5.69
N SER A 228 -12.58 2.00 -6.38
CA SER A 228 -13.50 1.96 -7.52
C SER A 228 -14.95 1.67 -7.10
N GLY A 229 -15.15 1.04 -5.95
CA GLY A 229 -16.44 0.63 -5.41
C GLY A 229 -16.87 1.39 -4.16
N LEU A 230 -17.33 0.63 -3.18
CA LEU A 230 -17.61 1.11 -1.83
C LEU A 230 -16.31 1.45 -1.11
N GLY A 231 -16.34 2.30 -0.12
CA GLY A 231 -15.14 2.67 0.62
C GLY A 231 -14.68 1.60 1.64
N TRP A 232 -13.83 2.03 2.53
CA TRP A 232 -13.39 1.24 3.68
C TRP A 232 -14.50 1.08 4.70
N ASN A 233 -14.47 0.00 5.48
CA ASN A 233 -15.25 -0.11 6.70
C ASN A 233 -14.96 1.12 7.60
N LYS A 234 -16.01 1.80 8.04
CA LYS A 234 -15.89 3.08 8.77
C LYS A 234 -15.00 2.98 10.00
N THR A 235 -15.09 1.88 10.75
CA THR A 235 -14.34 1.71 12.00
C THR A 235 -12.85 1.43 11.80
N SER A 236 -12.39 1.20 10.57
CA SER A 236 -10.95 1.06 10.26
C SER A 236 -10.12 2.24 10.76
N ASN A 237 -10.69 3.45 10.77
CA ASN A 237 -9.96 4.65 11.21
C ASN A 237 -9.59 4.63 12.71
N LEU A 238 -10.27 3.85 13.55
CA LEU A 238 -9.96 3.78 14.99
C LEU A 238 -8.51 3.35 15.26
N ALA A 239 -8.05 2.34 14.55
CA ALA A 239 -6.69 1.83 14.76
C ALA A 239 -5.61 2.86 14.38
N PHE A 240 -5.84 3.64 13.32
CA PHE A 240 -4.90 4.65 12.86
C PHE A 240 -4.74 5.84 13.80
N LEU A 241 -5.74 6.15 14.62
CA LEU A 241 -5.67 7.22 15.60
C LEU A 241 -4.64 6.97 16.72
N ASN A 242 -4.27 5.71 16.94
CA ASN A 242 -3.36 5.32 18.03
C ASN A 242 -2.15 4.49 17.56
N ALA A 243 -1.87 4.45 16.26
CA ALA A 243 -0.80 3.64 15.69
C ALA A 243 0.12 4.47 14.78
N PRO A 244 1.09 5.19 15.34
CA PRO A 244 2.05 5.97 14.56
C PRO A 244 3.01 5.03 13.83
N ILE A 245 2.74 4.74 12.56
CA ILE A 245 3.47 3.75 11.74
C ILE A 245 4.93 4.14 11.41
N LEU A 246 5.32 5.39 11.64
CA LEU A 246 6.70 5.84 11.43
C LEU A 246 7.49 6.01 12.75
N ALA A 247 6.99 5.48 13.87
CA ALA A 247 7.55 5.71 15.20
C ALA A 247 9.03 5.28 15.33
N TYR A 248 9.42 4.19 14.66
CA TYR A 248 10.78 3.63 14.70
C TYR A 248 11.48 3.64 13.34
N SER A 249 11.05 4.53 12.43
CA SER A 249 11.67 4.65 11.10
C SER A 249 13.14 5.05 11.12
N ASP A 250 13.59 5.71 12.17
CA ASP A 250 15.00 6.08 12.39
C ASP A 250 15.91 4.90 12.76
N GLU A 251 15.34 3.73 13.06
CA GLU A 251 16.08 2.50 13.35
C GLU A 251 16.33 1.63 12.10
N ILE A 252 15.74 1.98 10.94
CA ILE A 252 15.92 1.22 9.70
C ILE A 252 17.37 1.28 9.24
N ARG A 253 18.03 0.10 9.15
CA ARG A 253 19.43 0.00 8.70
C ARG A 253 19.57 -0.31 7.22
N SER A 254 18.56 -0.92 6.58
CA SER A 254 18.56 -1.21 5.15
C SER A 254 18.34 0.05 4.30
N ALA A 255 18.60 -0.06 3.01
CA ALA A 255 18.42 1.04 2.07
C ALA A 255 16.95 1.46 1.94
N VAL A 256 16.69 2.77 1.88
CA VAL A 256 15.35 3.33 1.67
C VAL A 256 15.40 4.42 0.62
N LEU A 257 14.51 4.31 -0.37
CA LEU A 257 14.25 5.35 -1.37
C LEU A 257 12.82 5.84 -1.22
N LEU A 258 12.65 7.13 -1.01
CA LEU A 258 11.36 7.83 -1.11
C LEU A 258 11.28 8.51 -2.47
N VAL A 259 10.20 8.28 -3.22
CA VAL A 259 9.97 8.92 -4.53
C VAL A 259 8.67 9.69 -4.47
N HIS A 260 8.68 10.97 -4.84
CA HIS A 260 7.47 11.79 -4.86
C HIS A 260 7.47 12.81 -5.99
N GLY A 261 6.29 13.17 -6.50
CA GLY A 261 6.15 14.24 -7.48
C GLY A 261 6.38 15.62 -6.86
N GLU A 262 7.05 16.49 -7.60
CA GLU A 262 7.33 17.87 -7.16
C GLU A 262 6.07 18.66 -6.83
N LYS A 263 5.02 18.48 -7.64
CA LYS A 263 3.73 19.20 -7.53
C LYS A 263 2.65 18.42 -6.78
N ALA A 264 2.98 17.22 -6.27
CA ALA A 264 2.01 16.41 -5.54
C ALA A 264 1.61 17.09 -4.23
N HIS A 265 0.31 17.18 -3.96
CA HIS A 265 -0.25 17.73 -2.72
C HIS A 265 0.24 16.96 -1.47
N SER A 266 0.60 15.69 -1.63
CA SER A 266 1.06 14.79 -0.57
C SER A 266 2.58 14.75 -0.39
N ARG A 267 3.35 15.56 -1.12
CA ARG A 267 4.81 15.56 -1.09
C ARG A 267 5.39 15.71 0.33
N TYR A 268 4.75 16.52 1.16
CA TYR A 268 5.19 16.77 2.54
C TYR A 268 5.30 15.49 3.39
N PHE A 269 4.51 14.44 3.12
CA PHE A 269 4.64 13.16 3.81
C PHE A 269 6.01 12.51 3.56
N SER A 270 6.49 12.50 2.31
CA SER A 270 7.82 11.97 2.00
C SER A 270 8.93 12.82 2.57
N GLU A 271 8.83 14.14 2.49
CA GLU A 271 9.83 15.05 3.03
C GLU A 271 9.97 14.90 4.56
N ASP A 272 8.85 14.79 5.26
CA ASP A 272 8.87 14.63 6.72
C ASP A 272 9.28 13.22 7.15
N ALA A 273 8.91 12.19 6.39
CA ALA A 273 9.41 10.84 6.62
C ALA A 273 10.92 10.75 6.42
N PHE A 274 11.46 11.38 5.36
CA PHE A 274 12.90 11.42 5.08
C PHE A 274 13.71 12.04 6.22
N LYS A 275 13.20 13.11 6.84
CA LYS A 275 13.84 13.76 8.00
C LYS A 275 14.00 12.83 9.20
N LYS A 276 13.14 11.81 9.32
CA LYS A 276 13.22 10.83 10.42
C LYS A 276 14.23 9.71 10.14
N LEU A 277 14.48 9.40 8.87
CA LEU A 277 15.41 8.33 8.48
C LEU A 277 16.85 8.70 8.82
N LYS A 278 17.65 7.72 9.27
CA LYS A 278 19.06 7.87 9.59
C LYS A 278 19.92 6.94 8.76
N GLY A 279 21.18 7.32 8.54
CA GLY A 279 22.15 6.59 7.76
C GLY A 279 22.37 7.20 6.37
N ASP A 280 23.40 6.73 5.69
CA ASP A 280 23.89 7.24 4.40
C ASP A 280 23.26 6.51 3.18
N ASN A 281 22.49 5.46 3.43
CA ASN A 281 21.78 4.68 2.42
C ASN A 281 20.29 5.04 2.33
N LYS A 282 19.96 6.31 2.56
CA LYS A 282 18.60 6.87 2.48
C LYS A 282 18.57 7.96 1.42
N GLU A 283 17.55 7.93 0.57
CA GLU A 283 17.40 8.90 -0.52
C GLU A 283 15.97 9.40 -0.63
N LEU A 284 15.82 10.69 -0.94
CA LEU A 284 14.57 11.31 -1.33
C LEU A 284 14.70 11.80 -2.77
N MET A 285 13.95 11.19 -3.68
CA MET A 285 13.91 11.57 -5.08
C MET A 285 12.63 12.34 -5.38
N ILE A 286 12.76 13.62 -5.70
CA ILE A 286 11.64 14.44 -6.16
C ILE A 286 11.66 14.50 -7.68
N ILE A 287 10.57 14.05 -8.29
CA ILE A 287 10.41 14.03 -9.76
C ILE A 287 9.94 15.39 -10.23
N PRO A 288 10.76 16.15 -10.99
CA PRO A 288 10.41 17.49 -11.43
C PRO A 288 9.12 17.51 -12.26
N GLY A 289 8.23 18.45 -11.95
CA GLY A 289 6.98 18.66 -12.66
C GLY A 289 5.90 17.60 -12.49
N ALA A 290 6.19 16.48 -11.82
CA ALA A 290 5.20 15.42 -11.56
C ALA A 290 4.20 15.81 -10.44
N VAL A 291 2.97 15.33 -10.57
CA VAL A 291 1.87 15.51 -9.61
C VAL A 291 1.64 14.24 -8.82
#